data_3e4026c8df716366867449eb00d79cba
#
_entry.id   3e4026c8df716366867449eb00d79cba
#
_cell.length_a   1.000
_cell.length_b   1.000
_cell.length_c   1.000
_cell.angle_alpha   90.00
_cell.angle_beta   90.00
_cell.angle_gamma   90.00
#
_symmetry.space_group_name_H-M   'P 1'
#
loop_
_entity.id
_entity.type
_entity.pdbx_description
1 polymer ?
#
loop_
_entity_poly.entity_id
_entity_poly.type
_entity_poly.pdbx_seq_one_letter_code
_entity_poly.pdbx_strand_id
1 'polypeptide(L)'
;MRRLFIFLLMVCVWPVSAALAQSIRPVDDEVLAAQRGRYIADGKIIGFGLQMATRWQATDGSTRQADLSVAADLRAGRVSITTSAVDNSGQGAGSNRAAGPAVSGALQSVQVAGYGNNVGNTMDVQVSRDRIVVEPGASVASARSGGAIADVGSQGIVVRVDAGQAGFAEQRLGGGNGITQRALVMTDGVSLQNNARLTVHMAPAAPAMNPTLQTLRTLSTLR
;
A
#
# COMPACT_ATOMS: atom_id res chain seq x y z
N MET A 1 32.85 -33.63 66.98
CA MET A 1 31.47 -33.68 66.35
C MET A 1 31.52 -32.92 65.09
N ARG A 2 31.69 -33.58 63.94
CA ARG A 2 31.74 -33.00 62.61
C ARG A 2 30.36 -33.12 62.01
N ARG A 3 29.69 -32.01 61.73
CA ARG A 3 28.37 -31.94 60.96
C ARG A 3 28.70 -31.85 59.52
N LEU A 4 28.38 -32.87 58.76
CA LEU A 4 28.46 -32.96 57.30
C LEU A 4 27.22 -32.34 56.73
N PHE A 5 27.36 -31.17 56.03
CA PHE A 5 26.28 -30.52 55.22
C PHE A 5 26.32 -31.12 53.83
N ILE A 6 25.32 -31.91 53.47
CA ILE A 6 25.11 -32.39 52.11
C ILE A 6 24.29 -31.34 51.39
N PHE A 7 24.90 -30.61 50.44
CA PHE A 7 24.18 -29.72 49.51
C PHE A 7 23.60 -30.56 48.36
N LEU A 8 22.28 -30.72 48.37
CA LEU A 8 21.53 -31.35 47.26
C LEU A 8 21.38 -30.34 46.14
N LEU A 9 22.17 -30.49 45.06
CA LEU A 9 22.09 -29.63 43.86
C LEU A 9 20.94 -30.13 43.00
N MET A 10 19.78 -29.44 43.09
CA MET A 10 18.59 -29.71 42.28
C MET A 10 18.77 -29.06 40.91
N VAL A 11 19.20 -29.84 39.92
CA VAL A 11 19.31 -29.41 38.53
C VAL A 11 17.91 -29.37 37.92
N CYS A 12 17.32 -28.16 37.79
CA CYS A 12 16.11 -27.93 37.02
C CYS A 12 16.44 -28.08 35.54
N VAL A 13 16.11 -29.21 34.96
CA VAL A 13 16.09 -29.42 33.52
C VAL A 13 14.81 -28.74 32.97
N TRP A 14 14.95 -27.56 32.38
CA TRP A 14 13.86 -26.93 31.66
C TRP A 14 13.73 -27.61 30.29
N PRO A 15 12.52 -28.05 29.90
CA PRO A 15 12.32 -28.56 28.55
C PRO A 15 12.47 -27.39 27.57
N VAL A 16 13.52 -27.44 26.75
CA VAL A 16 13.65 -26.58 25.58
C VAL A 16 12.57 -27.01 24.61
N SER A 17 11.47 -26.26 24.57
CA SER A 17 10.46 -26.42 23.50
C SER A 17 11.11 -26.07 22.17
N ALA A 18 11.43 -27.09 21.37
CA ALA A 18 11.86 -26.92 20.01
C ALA A 18 10.72 -26.23 19.26
N ALA A 19 10.87 -24.92 19.02
CA ALA A 19 10.03 -24.21 18.11
C ALA A 19 10.17 -24.88 16.74
N LEU A 20 9.11 -25.53 16.27
CA LEU A 20 9.03 -26.05 14.91
C LEU A 20 9.10 -24.85 13.98
N ALA A 21 10.28 -24.57 13.46
CA ALA A 21 10.43 -23.64 12.36
C ALA A 21 9.59 -24.18 11.19
N GLN A 22 8.43 -23.57 10.96
CA GLN A 22 7.66 -23.85 9.75
C GLN A 22 8.57 -23.53 8.58
N SER A 23 9.00 -24.54 7.84
CA SER A 23 9.76 -24.37 6.62
C SER A 23 8.88 -23.59 5.64
N ILE A 24 9.28 -22.36 5.33
CA ILE A 24 8.69 -21.59 4.24
C ILE A 24 9.01 -22.38 2.98
N ARG A 25 8.01 -23.06 2.42
CA ARG A 25 8.16 -23.69 1.11
C ARG A 25 8.10 -22.60 0.05
N PRO A 26 9.11 -22.46 -0.80
CA PRO A 26 8.99 -21.61 -1.97
C PRO A 26 7.83 -22.16 -2.82
N VAL A 27 6.95 -21.29 -3.26
CA VAL A 27 5.87 -21.63 -4.18
C VAL A 27 6.44 -21.51 -5.59
N ASP A 28 6.28 -22.56 -6.41
CA ASP A 28 6.77 -22.58 -7.79
C ASP A 28 6.20 -21.40 -8.60
N ASP A 29 7.04 -20.79 -9.43
CA ASP A 29 6.67 -19.66 -10.28
C ASP A 29 5.51 -19.98 -11.23
N GLU A 30 5.36 -21.23 -11.66
CA GLU A 30 4.23 -21.70 -12.46
C GLU A 30 2.91 -21.62 -11.68
N VAL A 31 2.91 -21.98 -10.40
CA VAL A 31 1.72 -21.88 -9.54
C VAL A 31 1.35 -20.41 -9.32
N LEU A 32 2.35 -19.54 -9.11
CA LEU A 32 2.15 -18.10 -9.00
C LEU A 32 1.66 -17.49 -10.31
N ALA A 33 2.18 -17.91 -11.45
CA ALA A 33 1.72 -17.47 -12.77
C ALA A 33 0.29 -17.92 -13.07
N ALA A 34 -0.08 -19.15 -12.72
CA ALA A 34 -1.44 -19.67 -12.86
C ALA A 34 -2.43 -18.94 -11.94
N GLN A 35 -2.01 -18.50 -10.76
CA GLN A 35 -2.84 -17.69 -9.86
C GLN A 35 -2.96 -16.24 -10.35
N ARG A 36 -1.91 -15.64 -10.89
CA ARG A 36 -1.97 -14.30 -11.51
C ARG A 36 -2.92 -14.26 -12.71
N GLY A 37 -2.97 -15.33 -13.51
CA GLY A 37 -3.83 -15.42 -14.70
C GLY A 37 -5.32 -15.53 -14.40
N ARG A 38 -5.72 -16.11 -13.29
CA ARG A 38 -7.13 -16.37 -12.97
C ARG A 38 -7.99 -15.13 -12.76
N TYR A 39 -7.40 -14.01 -12.32
CA TYR A 39 -8.15 -12.78 -12.10
C TYR A 39 -8.23 -11.87 -13.34
N ILE A 40 -7.39 -12.10 -14.35
CA ILE A 40 -7.29 -11.24 -15.54
C ILE A 40 -7.86 -11.93 -16.80
N ALA A 41 -8.09 -13.25 -16.77
CA ALA A 41 -8.39 -14.04 -17.97
C ALA A 41 -9.68 -13.63 -18.72
N ASP A 42 -10.68 -13.04 -18.04
CA ASP A 42 -11.99 -12.74 -18.66
C ASP A 42 -12.46 -11.29 -18.49
N GLY A 43 -11.66 -10.39 -17.97
CA GLY A 43 -12.10 -9.02 -17.68
C GLY A 43 -11.18 -7.96 -18.26
N LYS A 44 -11.74 -7.08 -19.11
CA LYS A 44 -11.05 -5.86 -19.53
C LYS A 44 -11.05 -4.84 -18.41
N ILE A 45 -9.89 -4.32 -18.02
CA ILE A 45 -9.80 -3.18 -17.09
C ILE A 45 -10.46 -1.98 -17.76
N ILE A 46 -11.43 -1.39 -17.09
CA ILE A 46 -12.19 -0.23 -17.57
C ILE A 46 -11.90 1.04 -16.80
N GLY A 47 -11.21 0.92 -15.68
CA GLY A 47 -10.79 2.06 -14.89
C GLY A 47 -10.04 1.65 -13.63
N PHE A 48 -9.54 2.64 -12.92
CA PHE A 48 -8.92 2.43 -11.61
C PHE A 48 -9.12 3.64 -10.70
N GLY A 49 -9.16 3.39 -9.40
CA GLY A 49 -9.09 4.37 -8.34
C GLY A 49 -7.87 4.14 -7.49
N LEU A 50 -7.10 5.18 -7.19
CA LEU A 50 -5.99 5.14 -6.24
C LEU A 50 -6.22 6.21 -5.18
N GLN A 51 -6.12 5.81 -3.92
CA GLN A 51 -6.14 6.72 -2.78
C GLN A 51 -4.88 6.47 -1.95
N MET A 52 -4.18 7.53 -1.61
CA MET A 52 -3.01 7.49 -0.74
C MET A 52 -3.16 8.59 0.30
N ALA A 53 -2.99 8.24 1.57
CA ALA A 53 -3.05 9.18 2.69
C ALA A 53 -1.93 8.90 3.67
N THR A 54 -1.19 9.93 4.04
CA THR A 54 -0.15 9.88 5.06
C THR A 54 -0.45 10.92 6.13
N ARG A 55 -0.51 10.48 7.40
CA ARG A 55 -0.75 11.35 8.56
C ARG A 55 0.32 11.12 9.60
N TRP A 56 0.90 12.18 10.05
CA TRP A 56 1.89 12.24 11.11
C TRP A 56 1.40 13.15 12.22
N GLN A 57 1.41 12.66 13.45
CA GLN A 57 1.10 13.45 14.64
C GLN A 57 2.22 13.26 15.67
N ALA A 58 2.80 14.32 16.12
CA ALA A 58 3.82 14.32 17.16
C ALA A 58 3.21 14.62 18.54
N THR A 59 3.97 14.39 19.61
CA THR A 59 3.53 14.59 21.01
C THR A 59 3.28 16.05 21.36
N ASP A 60 3.91 17.00 20.67
CA ASP A 60 3.69 18.44 20.82
C ASP A 60 2.38 18.93 20.17
N GLY A 61 1.58 18.00 19.61
CA GLY A 61 0.35 18.31 18.90
C GLY A 61 0.56 18.74 17.44
N SER A 62 1.79 18.82 16.97
CA SER A 62 2.05 19.14 15.57
C SER A 62 1.55 17.99 14.67
N THR A 63 0.92 18.37 13.56
CA THR A 63 0.38 17.41 12.58
C THR A 63 0.85 17.75 11.18
N ARG A 64 1.10 16.70 10.39
CA ARG A 64 1.36 16.79 8.97
C ARG A 64 0.52 15.77 8.26
N GLN A 65 -0.09 16.18 7.17
CA GLN A 65 -0.95 15.33 6.37
C GLN A 65 -0.73 15.60 4.90
N ALA A 66 -0.69 14.51 4.12
CA ALA A 66 -0.68 14.57 2.67
C ALA A 66 -1.62 13.50 2.13
N ASP A 67 -2.51 13.91 1.22
CA ASP A 67 -3.52 13.04 0.62
C ASP A 67 -3.48 13.17 -0.90
N LEU A 68 -3.75 12.07 -1.58
CA LEU A 68 -3.88 11.99 -3.01
C LEU A 68 -4.99 11.03 -3.39
N SER A 69 -5.81 11.44 -4.35
CA SER A 69 -6.80 10.59 -4.99
C SER A 69 -6.69 10.71 -6.50
N VAL A 70 -6.63 9.57 -7.19
CA VAL A 70 -6.71 9.48 -8.65
C VAL A 70 -7.88 8.57 -8.99
N ALA A 71 -8.73 9.02 -9.89
CA ALA A 71 -9.78 8.21 -10.50
C ALA A 71 -9.64 8.27 -12.03
N ALA A 72 -9.63 7.13 -12.69
CA ALA A 72 -9.50 7.03 -14.13
C ALA A 72 -10.58 6.12 -14.73
N ASP A 73 -11.38 6.65 -15.64
CA ASP A 73 -12.29 5.90 -16.49
C ASP A 73 -11.64 5.77 -17.88
N LEU A 74 -11.10 4.58 -18.16
CA LEU A 74 -10.38 4.27 -19.39
C LEU A 74 -11.32 4.18 -20.62
N ARG A 75 -12.61 3.93 -20.40
CA ARG A 75 -13.60 3.91 -21.47
C ARG A 75 -13.95 5.30 -21.94
N ALA A 76 -14.11 6.22 -20.98
CA ALA A 76 -14.46 7.61 -21.29
C ALA A 76 -13.22 8.49 -21.52
N GLY A 77 -12.00 7.96 -21.32
CA GLY A 77 -10.76 8.73 -21.38
C GLY A 77 -10.68 9.84 -20.33
N ARG A 78 -11.32 9.65 -19.18
CA ARG A 78 -11.39 10.67 -18.12
C ARG A 78 -10.44 10.30 -16.99
N VAL A 79 -9.74 11.31 -16.48
CA VAL A 79 -8.91 11.21 -15.28
C VAL A 79 -9.21 12.40 -14.39
N SER A 80 -9.35 12.15 -13.09
CA SER A 80 -9.43 13.17 -12.05
C SER A 80 -8.30 12.92 -11.05
N ILE A 81 -7.61 13.99 -10.67
CA ILE A 81 -6.54 13.97 -9.69
C ILE A 81 -6.84 15.03 -8.63
N THR A 82 -6.84 14.62 -7.38
CA THR A 82 -7.00 15.55 -6.25
C THR A 82 -5.86 15.33 -5.29
N THR A 83 -5.19 16.41 -4.90
CA THR A 83 -4.11 16.39 -3.91
C THR A 83 -4.38 17.40 -2.82
N SER A 84 -3.99 17.07 -1.60
CA SER A 84 -3.98 18.01 -0.48
C SER A 84 -2.75 17.80 0.40
N ALA A 85 -2.27 18.87 0.99
CA ALA A 85 -1.16 18.86 1.93
C ALA A 85 -1.39 19.90 3.03
N VAL A 86 -1.21 19.50 4.28
CA VAL A 86 -1.35 20.36 5.46
C VAL A 86 -0.17 20.09 6.39
N ASP A 87 0.47 21.14 6.84
CA ASP A 87 1.52 21.10 7.89
C ASP A 87 1.29 22.25 8.87
N ASN A 88 0.96 21.92 10.11
CA ASN A 88 0.76 22.90 11.17
C ASN A 88 1.93 22.94 12.16
N SER A 89 3.05 22.32 11.85
CA SER A 89 4.22 22.28 12.72
C SER A 89 5.02 23.58 12.77
N GLY A 90 4.81 24.49 11.81
CA GLY A 90 5.65 25.68 11.65
C GLY A 90 7.07 25.39 11.17
N GLN A 91 7.41 24.14 10.90
CA GLN A 91 8.74 23.73 10.42
C GLN A 91 8.69 23.45 8.92
N GLY A 92 9.70 23.91 8.19
CA GLY A 92 9.85 23.62 6.78
C GLY A 92 10.11 22.14 6.48
N ALA A 93 10.09 21.80 5.20
CA ALA A 93 10.47 20.47 4.74
C ALA A 93 11.89 20.13 5.19
N GLY A 94 12.07 18.93 5.71
CA GLY A 94 13.40 18.41 6.03
C GLY A 94 14.24 18.16 4.76
N SER A 95 15.51 17.88 4.95
CA SER A 95 16.45 17.62 3.85
C SER A 95 16.00 16.44 2.99
N ASN A 96 16.31 16.53 1.69
CA ASN A 96 16.07 15.46 0.72
C ASN A 96 16.58 14.10 1.23
N ARG A 97 15.66 13.17 1.42
CA ARG A 97 16.01 11.78 1.72
C ARG A 97 16.11 11.01 0.41
N ALA A 98 17.07 10.13 0.34
CA ALA A 98 17.28 9.29 -0.83
C ALA A 98 16.00 8.55 -1.21
N ALA A 99 15.73 8.51 -2.51
CA ALA A 99 14.67 7.67 -3.04
C ALA A 99 14.88 6.22 -2.56
N GLY A 100 13.79 5.56 -2.18
CA GLY A 100 13.85 4.15 -1.84
C GLY A 100 14.24 3.29 -3.04
N PRO A 101 14.59 2.01 -2.82
CA PRO A 101 14.91 1.10 -3.90
C PRO A 101 13.73 0.98 -4.87
N ALA A 102 14.04 0.87 -6.16
CA ALA A 102 13.06 0.49 -7.16
C ALA A 102 12.64 -0.95 -6.91
N VAL A 103 11.35 -1.21 -6.83
CA VAL A 103 10.79 -2.54 -6.60
C VAL A 103 9.77 -2.87 -7.68
N SER A 104 9.70 -4.14 -8.05
CA SER A 104 8.59 -4.67 -8.84
C SER A 104 7.61 -5.32 -7.87
N GLY A 105 6.35 -4.81 -7.86
CA GLY A 105 5.33 -5.28 -6.92
C GLY A 105 5.11 -4.32 -5.74
N ALA A 106 4.90 -4.85 -4.53
CA ALA A 106 4.60 -4.05 -3.34
C ALA A 106 5.68 -4.22 -2.27
N LEU A 107 6.15 -3.10 -1.72
CA LEU A 107 7.08 -3.07 -0.60
C LEU A 107 6.54 -2.20 0.52
N GLN A 108 6.50 -2.75 1.72
CA GLN A 108 6.24 -2.01 2.95
C GLN A 108 7.44 -2.09 3.88
N SER A 109 7.89 -0.96 4.41
CA SER A 109 9.00 -0.88 5.35
C SER A 109 8.66 0.08 6.49
N VAL A 110 8.81 -0.40 7.71
CA VAL A 110 8.63 0.39 8.93
C VAL A 110 9.87 0.24 9.78
N GLN A 111 10.46 1.36 10.15
CA GLN A 111 11.58 1.44 11.09
C GLN A 111 11.21 2.42 12.20
N VAL A 112 11.26 1.97 13.43
CA VAL A 112 10.88 2.77 14.60
C VAL A 112 12.00 2.73 15.63
N ALA A 113 12.45 3.90 16.02
CA ALA A 113 13.31 4.12 17.18
C ALA A 113 12.58 5.05 18.16
N GLY A 114 12.65 4.75 19.47
CA GLY A 114 11.93 5.47 20.52
C GLY A 114 10.75 4.72 21.10
N TYR A 115 10.08 5.31 22.07
CA TYR A 115 9.03 4.71 22.87
C TYR A 115 7.67 5.31 22.57
N GLY A 116 6.60 4.53 22.80
CA GLY A 116 5.21 5.03 22.72
C GLY A 116 4.76 5.39 21.30
N ASN A 117 5.43 4.92 20.27
CA ASN A 117 5.09 5.16 18.89
C ASN A 117 3.97 4.22 18.42
N ASN A 118 3.04 4.75 17.63
CA ASN A 118 2.00 3.99 16.93
C ASN A 118 2.15 4.20 15.42
N VAL A 119 2.66 3.20 14.71
CA VAL A 119 2.98 3.29 13.28
C VAL A 119 2.24 2.21 12.51
N GLY A 120 1.45 2.61 11.52
CA GLY A 120 0.72 1.71 10.64
C GLY A 120 0.97 1.98 9.16
N ASN A 121 1.27 0.93 8.40
CA ASN A 121 1.23 0.92 6.94
C ASN A 121 0.13 -0.03 6.49
N THR A 122 -0.83 0.47 5.73
CA THR A 122 -1.91 -0.32 5.15
C THR A 122 -1.91 -0.18 3.64
N MET A 123 -1.97 -1.31 2.96
CA MET A 123 -2.12 -1.37 1.51
C MET A 123 -3.27 -2.31 1.17
N ASP A 124 -4.28 -1.78 0.51
CA ASP A 124 -5.48 -2.50 0.11
C ASP A 124 -5.61 -2.47 -1.42
N VAL A 125 -5.75 -3.66 -2.03
CA VAL A 125 -5.96 -3.81 -3.47
C VAL A 125 -7.27 -4.52 -3.69
N GLN A 126 -8.20 -3.85 -4.34
CA GLN A 126 -9.54 -4.35 -4.58
C GLN A 126 -9.83 -4.44 -6.08
N VAL A 127 -10.57 -5.47 -6.47
CA VAL A 127 -11.15 -5.59 -7.81
C VAL A 127 -12.65 -5.35 -7.69
N SER A 128 -13.16 -4.36 -8.41
CA SER A 128 -14.58 -4.02 -8.48
C SER A 128 -15.12 -4.26 -9.89
N ARG A 129 -16.39 -4.64 -9.97
CA ARG A 129 -17.18 -4.67 -11.22
C ARG A 129 -18.15 -3.50 -11.33
N ASP A 130 -18.15 -2.63 -10.32
CA ASP A 130 -18.97 -1.45 -10.32
C ASP A 130 -18.46 -0.44 -11.34
N ARG A 131 -19.36 0.43 -11.76
CA ARG A 131 -18.98 1.54 -12.64
C ARG A 131 -18.12 2.52 -11.86
N ILE A 132 -16.97 2.89 -12.44
CA ILE A 132 -16.20 4.00 -11.91
C ILE A 132 -16.89 5.32 -12.25
N VAL A 133 -17.01 6.19 -11.24
CA VAL A 133 -17.48 7.57 -11.42
C VAL A 133 -16.27 8.48 -11.31
N VAL A 134 -15.99 9.20 -12.38
CA VAL A 134 -14.96 10.25 -12.41
C VAL A 134 -15.68 11.58 -12.48
N GLU A 135 -15.68 12.32 -11.37
CA GLU A 135 -16.30 13.65 -11.32
C GLU A 135 -15.54 14.62 -12.21
N PRO A 136 -16.26 15.41 -13.01
CA PRO A 136 -15.66 16.50 -13.77
C PRO A 136 -15.16 17.57 -12.78
N GLY A 137 -13.88 17.79 -12.74
CA GLY A 137 -13.30 18.81 -11.85
C GLY A 137 -11.90 19.21 -12.32
N ALA A 138 -11.40 20.30 -11.79
CA ALA A 138 -10.02 20.69 -12.00
C ALA A 138 -9.11 19.66 -11.35
N SER A 139 -8.22 19.04 -12.13
CA SER A 139 -7.21 18.15 -11.59
C SER A 139 -6.10 18.98 -10.94
N VAL A 140 -5.85 18.73 -9.65
CA VAL A 140 -4.73 19.32 -8.90
C VAL A 140 -3.68 18.23 -8.71
N ALA A 141 -2.63 18.29 -9.52
CA ALA A 141 -1.61 17.25 -9.56
C ALA A 141 -0.54 17.41 -8.47
N SER A 142 -0.47 18.54 -7.78
CA SER A 142 0.52 18.80 -6.74
C SER A 142 -0.04 19.67 -5.63
N ALA A 143 0.19 19.25 -4.38
CA ALA A 143 -0.05 20.05 -3.19
C ALA A 143 1.16 19.96 -2.26
N ARG A 144 1.55 21.10 -1.67
CA ARG A 144 2.71 21.17 -0.75
C ARG A 144 2.39 22.12 0.39
N SER A 145 2.74 21.71 1.60
CA SER A 145 2.66 22.55 2.80
C SER A 145 3.76 22.11 3.75
N GLY A 146 4.76 22.96 4.01
CA GLY A 146 5.89 22.61 4.86
C GLY A 146 6.54 21.26 4.47
N GLY A 147 6.51 20.29 5.38
CA GLY A 147 7.00 18.94 5.18
C GLY A 147 6.02 17.99 4.49
N ALA A 148 4.78 18.40 4.22
CA ALA A 148 3.75 17.56 3.58
C ALA A 148 3.72 17.79 2.07
N ILE A 149 3.73 16.71 1.29
CA ILE A 149 3.77 16.72 -0.18
C ILE A 149 2.84 15.63 -0.73
N ALA A 150 1.99 16.00 -1.67
CA ALA A 150 1.27 15.07 -2.54
C ALA A 150 1.49 15.52 -4.00
N ASP A 151 2.04 14.66 -4.83
CA ASP A 151 2.49 15.02 -6.18
C ASP A 151 2.27 13.89 -7.19
N VAL A 152 1.83 14.25 -8.39
CA VAL A 152 1.73 13.38 -9.56
C VAL A 152 2.61 13.99 -10.65
N GLY A 153 3.73 13.38 -10.94
CA GLY A 153 4.73 13.91 -11.87
C GLY A 153 5.39 12.84 -12.71
N SER A 154 6.45 13.20 -13.40
CA SER A 154 7.24 12.31 -14.28
C SER A 154 7.89 11.14 -13.53
N GLN A 155 8.10 11.28 -12.22
CA GLN A 155 8.65 10.25 -11.35
C GLN A 155 7.57 9.32 -10.76
N GLY A 156 6.33 9.46 -11.21
CA GLY A 156 5.18 8.74 -10.69
C GLY A 156 4.39 9.53 -9.65
N ILE A 157 3.72 8.81 -8.77
CA ILE A 157 2.88 9.37 -7.71
C ILE A 157 3.65 9.30 -6.38
N VAL A 158 3.67 10.40 -5.65
CA VAL A 158 4.33 10.50 -4.34
C VAL A 158 3.41 11.17 -3.35
N VAL A 159 3.23 10.54 -2.19
CA VAL A 159 2.63 11.14 -0.99
C VAL A 159 3.65 11.03 0.13
N ARG A 160 4.04 12.15 0.70
CA ARG A 160 5.12 12.19 1.69
C ARG A 160 4.83 13.18 2.81
N VAL A 161 5.23 12.79 4.00
CA VAL A 161 5.36 13.66 5.15
C VAL A 161 6.80 13.57 5.66
N ASP A 162 7.47 14.71 5.79
CA ASP A 162 8.83 14.84 6.33
C ASP A 162 8.78 15.61 7.65
N ALA A 163 9.16 14.97 8.72
CA ALA A 163 9.23 15.55 10.06
C ALA A 163 10.69 15.88 10.47
N GLY A 164 11.58 16.08 9.50
CA GLY A 164 12.97 16.43 9.75
C GLY A 164 13.72 15.31 10.48
N GLN A 165 14.33 15.62 11.62
CA GLN A 165 15.07 14.66 12.43
C GLN A 165 14.16 13.64 13.11
N ALA A 166 12.87 13.95 13.32
CA ALA A 166 11.91 13.02 13.92
C ALA A 166 11.57 11.84 13.00
N GLY A 167 11.78 11.99 11.67
CA GLY A 167 11.54 10.91 10.71
C GLY A 167 10.80 11.36 9.47
N PHE A 168 10.25 10.38 8.75
CA PHE A 168 9.42 10.62 7.57
C PHE A 168 8.49 9.44 7.29
N ALA A 169 7.47 9.70 6.50
CA ALA A 169 6.66 8.68 5.86
C ALA A 169 6.51 9.00 4.38
N GLU A 170 6.61 8.00 3.53
CA GLU A 170 6.51 8.14 2.08
C GLU A 170 5.74 6.98 1.48
N GLN A 171 4.84 7.28 0.58
CA GLN A 171 4.19 6.35 -0.31
C GLN A 171 4.51 6.76 -1.74
N ARG A 172 4.88 5.79 -2.56
CA ARG A 172 5.24 6.03 -3.96
C ARG A 172 4.65 4.95 -4.86
N LEU A 173 4.11 5.36 -6.00
CA LEU A 173 3.72 4.50 -7.10
C LEU A 173 4.47 4.94 -8.35
N GLY A 174 5.23 4.06 -8.96
CA GLY A 174 6.07 4.34 -10.13
C GLY A 174 7.56 4.12 -9.86
N GLY A 175 8.43 4.49 -10.81
CA GLY A 175 9.89 4.36 -10.66
C GLY A 175 10.44 2.94 -10.78
N GLY A 176 9.60 1.93 -11.08
CA GLY A 176 10.03 0.51 -11.17
C GLY A 176 8.85 -0.45 -11.25
N ASN A 177 7.66 0.04 -11.65
CA ASN A 177 6.42 -0.74 -11.76
C ASN A 177 5.89 -1.28 -10.41
N GLY A 178 6.22 -0.62 -9.31
CA GLY A 178 5.79 -1.04 -7.99
C GLY A 178 5.19 0.07 -7.12
N ILE A 179 4.59 -0.34 -6.01
CA ILE A 179 4.13 0.55 -4.95
C ILE A 179 4.99 0.35 -3.70
N THR A 180 5.46 1.44 -3.13
CA THR A 180 6.27 1.42 -1.91
C THR A 180 5.63 2.25 -0.83
N GLN A 181 5.62 1.72 0.41
CA GLN A 181 5.29 2.47 1.62
C GLN A 181 6.46 2.37 2.58
N ARG A 182 6.99 3.50 2.99
CA ARG A 182 8.11 3.59 3.92
C ARG A 182 7.76 4.49 5.08
N ALA A 183 8.10 4.05 6.28
CA ALA A 183 7.98 4.83 7.50
C ALA A 183 9.29 4.73 8.28
N LEU A 184 9.82 5.86 8.72
CA LEU A 184 10.94 5.97 9.62
C LEU A 184 10.54 6.92 10.74
N VAL A 185 10.53 6.44 11.98
CA VAL A 185 10.30 7.24 13.18
C VAL A 185 11.54 7.17 14.06
N MET A 186 12.06 8.32 14.47
CA MET A 186 13.31 8.44 15.23
C MET A 186 13.10 9.27 16.52
N THR A 187 11.89 9.32 17.03
CA THR A 187 11.52 10.05 18.25
C THR A 187 10.40 9.31 18.96
N ASP A 188 10.03 9.78 20.15
CA ASP A 188 8.99 9.16 20.98
C ASP A 188 7.59 9.69 20.67
N GLY A 189 6.58 8.85 20.94
CA GLY A 189 5.18 9.23 21.04
C GLY A 189 4.55 9.68 19.71
N VAL A 190 5.07 9.27 18.58
CA VAL A 190 4.52 9.58 17.26
C VAL A 190 3.38 8.66 16.92
N SER A 191 2.29 9.22 16.40
CA SER A 191 1.26 8.48 15.67
C SER A 191 1.42 8.71 14.17
N LEU A 192 1.69 7.65 13.42
CA LEU A 192 1.90 7.67 11.98
C LEU A 192 1.02 6.64 11.30
N GLN A 193 0.26 7.08 10.28
CA GLN A 193 -0.57 6.21 9.47
C GLN A 193 -0.30 6.47 7.98
N ASN A 194 0.07 5.39 7.27
CA ASN A 194 0.17 5.36 5.82
C ASN A 194 -0.91 4.43 5.28
N ASN A 195 -1.84 4.95 4.50
CA ASN A 195 -2.91 4.17 3.89
C ASN A 195 -2.84 4.30 2.37
N ALA A 196 -2.78 3.19 1.66
CA ALA A 196 -2.94 3.12 0.21
C ALA A 196 -4.09 2.19 -0.13
N ARG A 197 -4.95 2.62 -1.05
CA ARG A 197 -6.01 1.79 -1.61
C ARG A 197 -5.99 1.90 -3.12
N LEU A 198 -5.84 0.78 -3.79
CA LEU A 198 -5.96 0.65 -5.24
C LEU A 198 -7.22 -0.15 -5.56
N THR A 199 -8.14 0.46 -6.29
CA THR A 199 -9.33 -0.24 -6.81
C THR A 199 -9.19 -0.37 -8.32
N VAL A 200 -9.22 -1.60 -8.84
CA VAL A 200 -9.22 -1.88 -10.27
C VAL A 200 -10.65 -2.18 -10.68
N HIS A 201 -11.18 -1.41 -11.62
CA HIS A 201 -12.52 -1.62 -12.15
C HIS A 201 -12.45 -2.46 -13.43
N MET A 202 -13.19 -3.57 -13.44
CA MET A 202 -13.22 -4.52 -14.55
C MET A 202 -14.59 -4.50 -15.23
N ALA A 203 -14.60 -4.64 -16.55
CA ALA A 203 -15.85 -4.87 -17.26
C ALA A 203 -16.50 -6.15 -16.74
N PRO A 204 -17.84 -6.20 -16.65
CA PRO A 204 -18.53 -7.48 -16.46
C PRO A 204 -18.07 -8.45 -17.54
N ALA A 205 -17.79 -9.70 -17.16
CA ALA A 205 -17.58 -10.76 -18.14
C ALA A 205 -18.80 -10.78 -19.07
N ALA A 206 -18.58 -10.77 -20.39
CA ALA A 206 -19.67 -10.96 -21.30
C ALA A 206 -20.37 -12.28 -20.92
N PRO A 207 -21.69 -12.31 -20.77
CA PRO A 207 -22.38 -13.57 -20.49
C PRO A 207 -21.93 -14.56 -21.57
N ALA A 208 -21.39 -15.72 -21.14
CA ALA A 208 -21.05 -16.79 -22.07
C ALA A 208 -22.30 -17.05 -22.90
N MET A 209 -22.24 -16.73 -24.20
CA MET A 209 -23.37 -16.95 -25.08
C MET A 209 -23.68 -18.42 -25.01
N ASN A 210 -24.89 -18.74 -24.54
CA ASN A 210 -25.34 -20.11 -24.44
C ASN A 210 -25.16 -20.77 -25.84
N PRO A 211 -24.37 -21.84 -25.96
CA PRO A 211 -24.07 -22.46 -27.27
C PRO A 211 -25.35 -22.80 -28.05
N THR A 212 -26.45 -23.06 -27.35
CA THR A 212 -27.78 -23.26 -27.94
C THR A 212 -28.27 -22.02 -28.70
N LEU A 213 -28.00 -20.79 -28.22
CA LEU A 213 -28.40 -19.57 -28.91
C LEU A 213 -27.51 -19.25 -30.12
N GLN A 214 -26.23 -19.67 -30.09
CA GLN A 214 -25.34 -19.57 -31.25
C GLN A 214 -25.84 -20.50 -32.37
N THR A 215 -26.22 -21.74 -32.05
CA THR A 215 -26.74 -22.70 -33.01
C THR A 215 -28.07 -22.24 -33.65
N LEU A 216 -28.95 -21.63 -32.86
CA LEU A 216 -30.21 -21.08 -33.39
C LEU A 216 -29.99 -19.85 -34.30
N ARG A 217 -28.98 -19.02 -34.02
CA ARG A 217 -28.62 -17.87 -34.89
C ARG A 217 -28.04 -18.35 -36.22
N THR A 218 -27.18 -19.37 -36.19
CA THR A 218 -26.61 -19.95 -37.43
C THR A 218 -27.69 -20.61 -38.29
N LEU A 219 -28.70 -21.26 -37.71
CA LEU A 219 -29.82 -21.84 -38.44
C LEU A 219 -30.75 -20.79 -39.02
N SER A 220 -30.86 -19.61 -38.41
CA SER A 220 -31.71 -18.52 -38.93
C SER A 220 -31.11 -17.76 -40.13
N THR A 221 -29.80 -17.89 -40.37
CA THR A 221 -29.09 -17.26 -41.50
C THR A 221 -28.98 -18.17 -42.74
N LEU A 222 -29.48 -19.41 -42.66
CA LEU A 222 -29.50 -20.36 -43.76
C LEU A 222 -30.86 -20.43 -44.50
N ARG A 223 -31.69 -19.41 -44.41
CA ARG A 223 -32.95 -19.27 -45.13
C ARG A 223 -32.91 -18.20 -46.23
#